data_d7b915459ec6ad54b7eb29974b3498d6
#
_entry.id   d7b915459ec6ad54b7eb29974b3498d6
#
_cell.length_a   1.000
_cell.length_b   1.000
_cell.length_c   1.000
_cell.angle_alpha   90.00
_cell.angle_beta   90.00
_cell.angle_gamma   90.00
#
_symmetry.space_group_name_H-M   'P 1'
#
loop_
_entity.id
_entity.type
_entity.pdbx_description
1 polymer ?
#
loop_
_entity_poly.entity_id
_entity_poly.type
_entity_poly.pdbx_seq_one_letter_code
_entity_poly.pdbx_strand_id
1 'polypeptide(L)' 'MSQHTNNVEYMRFIFNTYPAERIKKTPIRGVEIKYINQTYENDVLDIYKVTTGNTDMFLVKSNGKDILRCDVTF' A
#
# COMPACT_ATOMS: atom_id res chain seq x y z
N MET A 1 9.85 -20.72 9.51
CA MET A 1 8.78 -19.70 9.38
C MET A 1 9.39 -18.35 9.05
N SER A 2 8.83 -17.67 8.11
CA SER A 2 9.32 -16.34 7.75
C SER A 2 8.91 -15.30 8.81
N GLN A 3 9.83 -14.41 9.16
CA GLN A 3 9.53 -13.27 10.01
C GLN A 3 9.18 -12.01 9.21
N HIS A 4 9.15 -12.14 7.89
CA HIS A 4 8.83 -11.03 7.01
C HIS A 4 7.33 -10.78 6.98
N THR A 5 6.95 -9.52 6.87
CA THR A 5 5.56 -9.19 6.62
C THR A 5 5.16 -9.73 5.25
N ASN A 6 4.05 -10.45 5.19
CA ASN A 6 3.55 -11.02 3.95
C ASN A 6 3.09 -9.92 2.99
N ASN A 7 3.29 -10.11 1.70
CA ASN A 7 2.84 -9.19 0.66
C ASN A 7 1.33 -8.93 0.74
N VAL A 8 0.55 -9.93 1.12
CA VAL A 8 -0.90 -9.79 1.30
C VAL A 8 -1.22 -8.77 2.39
N GLU A 9 -0.41 -8.71 3.44
CA GLU A 9 -0.62 -7.75 4.52
C GLU A 9 -0.42 -6.31 4.06
N TYR A 10 0.56 -6.04 3.19
CA TYR A 10 0.76 -4.71 2.62
C TYR A 10 -0.46 -4.27 1.83
N MET A 11 -0.99 -5.16 1.00
CA MET A 11 -2.18 -4.86 0.21
C MET A 11 -3.38 -4.61 1.10
N ARG A 12 -3.51 -5.37 2.19
CA ARG A 12 -4.57 -5.17 3.17
C ARG A 12 -4.48 -3.78 3.82
N PHE A 13 -3.30 -3.36 4.21
CA PHE A 13 -3.10 -2.04 4.80
C PHE A 13 -3.51 -0.93 3.83
N ILE A 14 -3.12 -1.05 2.57
CA ILE A 14 -3.42 -0.06 1.55
C ILE A 14 -4.92 -0.03 1.25
N PHE A 15 -5.53 -1.19 1.00
CA PHE A 15 -6.95 -1.22 0.62
C PHE A 15 -7.88 -0.89 1.78
N ASN A 16 -7.45 -1.09 3.02
CA ASN A 16 -8.24 -0.68 4.18
C ASN A 16 -8.35 0.85 4.31
N THR A 17 -7.55 1.61 3.57
CA THR A 17 -7.71 3.07 3.54
C THR A 17 -8.92 3.51 2.72
N TYR A 18 -9.54 2.61 1.96
CA TYR A 18 -10.68 2.94 1.11
C TYR A 18 -11.99 2.48 1.73
N PRO A 19 -13.01 3.38 1.81
CA PRO A 19 -14.36 2.95 2.16
C PRO A 19 -14.91 2.03 1.08
N ALA A 20 -15.71 1.04 1.50
CA ALA A 20 -16.33 0.11 0.56
C ALA A 20 -17.19 0.83 -0.49
N GLU A 21 -17.86 1.91 -0.09
CA GLU A 21 -18.70 2.70 -0.99
C GLU A 21 -17.91 3.31 -2.13
N ARG A 22 -16.69 3.76 -1.86
CA ARG A 22 -15.86 4.34 -2.91
C ARG A 22 -15.51 3.32 -3.96
N ILE A 23 -15.16 2.10 -3.54
CA ILE A 23 -14.80 1.02 -4.46
C ILE A 23 -16.00 0.65 -5.33
N LYS A 24 -17.20 0.67 -4.76
CA LYS A 24 -18.42 0.38 -5.52
C LYS A 24 -18.72 1.45 -6.56
N LYS A 25 -18.54 2.72 -6.20
CA LYS A 25 -18.86 3.84 -7.09
C LYS A 25 -17.80 4.03 -8.16
N THR A 26 -16.55 3.85 -7.79
CA THR A 26 -15.42 4.06 -8.71
C THR A 26 -14.49 2.86 -8.59
N PRO A 27 -14.74 1.81 -9.38
CA PRO A 27 -13.94 0.60 -9.30
C PRO A 27 -12.48 0.86 -9.62
N ILE A 28 -11.60 0.09 -8.98
CA ILE A 28 -10.17 0.15 -9.24
C ILE A 28 -9.90 -0.39 -10.65
N ARG A 29 -9.20 0.41 -11.46
CA ARG A 29 -8.86 0.05 -12.83
C ARG A 29 -7.49 -0.59 -12.95
N GLY A 30 -6.59 -0.24 -12.05
CA GLY A 30 -5.24 -0.80 -12.09
C GLY A 30 -4.54 -0.63 -10.76
N VAL A 31 -3.64 -1.56 -10.49
CA VAL A 31 -2.78 -1.53 -9.31
C VAL A 31 -1.37 -1.87 -9.76
N GLU A 32 -0.41 -1.03 -9.41
CA GLU A 32 0.99 -1.26 -9.71
C GLU A 32 1.77 -1.23 -8.40
N ILE A 33 2.53 -2.28 -8.13
CA ILE A 33 3.25 -2.43 -6.88
C ILE A 33 4.73 -2.60 -7.15
N LYS A 34 5.55 -1.87 -6.42
CA LYS A 34 6.99 -1.99 -6.48
C LYS A 34 7.53 -2.23 -5.08
N TYR A 35 8.09 -3.41 -4.88
CA TYR A 35 8.74 -3.76 -3.61
C TYR A 35 10.17 -3.27 -3.61
N ILE A 36 10.57 -2.62 -2.52
CA ILE A 36 11.88 -1.99 -2.42
C ILE A 36 12.73 -2.70 -1.36
N ASN A 37 12.18 -2.86 -0.16
CA ASN A 37 12.87 -3.50 0.95
C ASN A 37 11.93 -4.43 1.71
N GLN A 38 12.50 -5.33 2.49
CA GLN A 38 11.75 -6.23 3.35
C GLN A 38 11.50 -5.59 4.71
N THR A 39 10.41 -6.01 5.35
CA THR A 39 10.15 -5.67 6.75
C THR A 39 10.03 -6.94 7.58
N TYR A 40 10.13 -6.77 8.89
CA TYR A 40 10.04 -7.86 9.85
C TYR A 40 8.81 -7.66 10.72
N GLU A 41 8.44 -8.71 11.44
CA GLU A 41 7.19 -8.82 12.16
C GLU A 41 6.89 -7.66 13.11
N ASN A 42 7.92 -7.11 13.73
CA ASN A 42 7.76 -6.05 14.72
C ASN A 42 8.06 -4.64 14.18
N ASP A 43 8.23 -4.52 12.87
CA ASP A 43 8.48 -3.22 12.27
C ASP A 43 7.22 -2.39 12.25
N VAL A 44 7.37 -1.11 12.57
CA VAL A 44 6.28 -0.14 12.46
C VAL A 44 6.24 0.38 11.04
N LEU A 45 5.07 0.33 10.43
CA LEU A 45 4.88 0.78 9.05
C LEU A 45 4.19 2.13 9.04
N ASP A 46 4.77 3.06 8.29
CA ASP A 46 4.17 4.37 8.01
C ASP A 46 3.69 4.37 6.57
N ILE A 47 2.41 4.68 6.38
CA ILE A 47 1.80 4.69 5.06
C ILE A 47 1.48 6.13 4.67
N TYR A 48 2.05 6.57 3.56
CA TYR A 48 1.82 7.89 2.99
C TYR A 48 0.99 7.75 1.73
N LYS A 49 0.11 8.72 1.49
CA LYS A 49 -0.77 8.70 0.33
C LYS A 49 -0.76 10.07 -0.33
N VAL A 50 -0.58 10.07 -1.65
CA VAL A 50 -0.67 11.28 -2.48
C VAL A 50 -1.64 10.99 -3.62
N THR A 51 -2.63 11.83 -3.79
CA THR A 51 -3.62 11.68 -4.86
C THR A 51 -3.31 12.65 -5.98
N THR A 52 -3.20 12.15 -7.20
CA THR A 52 -2.99 12.95 -8.41
C THR A 52 -3.96 12.48 -9.47
N GLY A 53 -4.94 13.33 -9.82
CA GLY A 53 -5.98 12.95 -10.76
C GLY A 53 -6.78 11.76 -10.24
N ASN A 54 -6.80 10.67 -10.99
CA ASN A 54 -7.49 9.45 -10.60
C ASN A 54 -6.54 8.34 -10.11
N THR A 55 -5.33 8.74 -9.70
CA THR A 55 -4.32 7.80 -9.19
C THR A 55 -3.96 8.16 -7.77
N ASP A 56 -4.02 7.19 -6.88
CA ASP A 56 -3.52 7.29 -5.52
C ASP A 56 -2.18 6.60 -5.44
N MET A 57 -1.15 7.34 -5.05
CA MET A 57 0.18 6.81 -4.87
C MET A 57 0.44 6.59 -3.39
N PHE A 58 0.77 5.36 -3.04
CA PHE A 58 1.10 5.00 -1.67
C PHE A 58 2.60 4.75 -1.54
N LEU A 59 3.14 5.23 -0.45
CA LEU A 59 4.51 4.92 -0.06
C LEU A 59 4.47 4.35 1.35
N VAL A 60 4.98 3.14 1.50
CA VAL A 60 5.09 2.49 2.80
C VAL A 60 6.55 2.58 3.23
N LYS A 61 6.78 3.12 4.42
CA LYS A 61 8.11 3.27 5.00
C LYS A 61 8.20 2.56 6.34
N SER A 62 9.38 2.15 6.71
CA SER A 62 9.67 1.61 8.04
C SER A 62 11.06 2.03 8.45
N ASN A 63 11.20 2.61 9.62
CA ASN A 63 12.48 3.05 10.17
C ASN A 63 13.26 3.96 9.20
N GLY A 64 12.52 4.84 8.50
CA GLY A 64 13.12 5.76 7.54
C GLY A 64 13.49 5.14 6.20
N LYS A 65 13.20 3.88 5.99
CA LYS A 65 13.48 3.18 4.72
C LYS A 65 12.20 3.03 3.91
N ASP A 66 12.31 3.19 2.60
CA ASP A 66 11.22 2.92 1.68
C ASP A 66 11.05 1.41 1.55
N ILE A 67 9.86 0.92 1.80
CA ILE A 67 9.55 -0.51 1.76
C ILE A 67 8.83 -0.87 0.47
N LEU A 68 7.86 -0.06 0.07
CA LEU A 68 6.99 -0.41 -1.03
C LEU A 68 6.32 0.85 -1.58
N ARG A 69 6.16 0.88 -2.89
CA ARG A 69 5.30 1.87 -3.56
C ARG A 69 4.14 1.14 -4.22
N CYS A 70 2.97 1.73 -4.14
CA CYS A 70 1.78 1.18 -4.77
C CYS A 70 0.98 2.31 -5.41
N ASP A 71 0.69 2.18 -6.69
CA ASP A 71 -0.15 3.13 -7.41
C ASP A 71 -1.48 2.45 -7.70
N VAL A 72 -2.55 3.08 -7.25
CA VAL A 72 -3.92 2.60 -7.46
C VAL A 72 -4.62 3.57 -8.38
N THR A 73 -5.07 3.09 -9.53
CA THR A 73 -5.76 3.90 -10.54
C THR A 73 -7.23 3.55 -10.57
N PHE A 74 -8.05 4.57 -10.56
CA PHE A 74 -9.51 4.45 -10.63
C PHE A 74 -10.08 4.80 -11.99
#